data_42591d9038f5c8b0b6e373ed1b0decc2
#
_entry.id   42591d9038f5c8b0b6e373ed1b0decc2
#
_cell.length_a   1.000
_cell.length_b   1.000
_cell.length_c   1.000
_cell.angle_alpha   90.00
_cell.angle_beta   90.00
_cell.angle_gamma   90.00
#
_symmetry.space_group_name_H-M   'P 1'
#
loop_
_entity.id
_entity.type
_entity.pdbx_description
1 polymer ?
#
loop_
_entity_poly.entity_id
_entity_poly.type
_entity_poly.pdbx_seq_one_letter_code
_entity_poly.pdbx_strand_id
1 'polypeptide(L)'
;AALHTVGHAKEIVSKPSGADNKTRLMGIFLSGNYSWDNIFLGDVSIRFDGSSEFGSESRWGSFWSLGTGVNVHNFEFMQSLPWINQFKIRGTYGATGKVNYPPYAARDMYNILFDDWYSTGIGATLQGVGNENLVWEKTNTTNLGFDLSFFKSKYNLTFSWYNRQTVDMITDVTIPSS
;
A
#
# COMPACT_ATOMS: atom_id res chain seq x y z
N ALA A 1 34.94 6.43 1.56
CA ALA A 1 33.87 6.70 2.52
C ALA A 1 32.89 7.68 1.88
N ALA A 2 31.62 7.29 1.74
CA ALA A 2 30.61 8.19 1.22
C ALA A 2 30.35 9.27 2.29
N LEU A 3 30.41 10.54 1.86
CA LEU A 3 30.05 11.66 2.71
C LEU A 3 28.53 11.74 2.79
N HIS A 4 27.97 11.41 3.95
CA HIS A 4 26.53 11.37 4.17
C HIS A 4 25.94 12.71 4.61
N THR A 5 26.77 13.77 4.72
CA THR A 5 26.32 15.08 5.21
C THR A 5 26.81 16.22 4.31
N VAL A 6 26.00 17.25 4.18
CA VAL A 6 26.32 18.50 3.45
C VAL A 6 27.27 19.43 4.21
N GLY A 7 27.86 18.97 5.32
CA GLY A 7 28.69 19.78 6.22
C GLY A 7 30.10 20.12 5.73
N HIS A 8 30.42 19.90 4.44
CA HIS A 8 31.75 20.13 3.88
C HIS A 8 31.82 21.34 2.95
N ALA A 9 30.95 22.31 3.17
CA ALA A 9 31.04 23.58 2.46
C ALA A 9 32.30 24.34 2.91
N LYS A 10 32.96 25.03 1.96
CA LYS A 10 34.17 25.83 2.20
C LYS A 10 33.91 26.99 3.15
N GLU A 11 32.67 27.45 3.23
CA GLU A 11 32.21 28.53 4.10
C GLU A 11 30.92 28.09 4.81
N ILE A 12 30.95 28.05 6.14
CA ILE A 12 29.82 27.61 6.96
C ILE A 12 29.16 28.86 7.52
N VAL A 13 28.02 29.24 6.93
CA VAL A 13 27.18 30.37 7.39
C VAL A 13 26.22 29.91 8.50
N SER A 14 25.91 28.62 8.54
CA SER A 14 25.06 27.98 9.58
C SER A 14 25.65 26.63 9.99
N LYS A 15 25.29 26.16 11.18
CA LYS A 15 25.70 24.81 11.63
C LYS A 15 25.33 23.75 10.61
N PRO A 16 26.27 22.89 10.17
CA PRO A 16 25.96 21.80 9.30
C PRO A 16 25.00 20.83 10.00
N SER A 17 23.92 20.48 9.31
CA SER A 17 22.95 19.50 9.77
C SER A 17 22.80 18.40 8.73
N GLY A 18 22.55 17.19 9.18
CA GLY A 18 22.30 16.06 8.31
C GLY A 18 21.33 15.09 8.98
N ALA A 19 20.45 14.49 8.19
CA ALA A 19 19.56 13.42 8.65
C ALA A 19 19.74 12.22 7.73
N ASP A 20 19.78 11.03 8.31
CA ASP A 20 19.79 9.76 7.59
C ASP A 20 18.54 8.97 8.02
N ASN A 21 17.64 8.75 7.08
CA ASN A 21 16.43 7.97 7.27
C ASN A 21 16.58 6.63 6.60
N LYS A 22 16.34 5.55 7.34
CA LYS A 22 16.48 4.19 6.84
C LYS A 22 15.21 3.39 7.04
N THR A 23 14.53 3.10 5.93
CA THR A 23 13.34 2.25 5.90
C THR A 23 13.67 0.91 5.27
N ARG A 24 13.12 -0.17 5.82
CA ARG A 24 13.22 -1.52 5.29
C ARG A 24 11.83 -2.08 5.11
N LEU A 25 11.59 -2.60 3.91
CA LEU A 25 10.37 -3.31 3.55
C LEU A 25 10.73 -4.73 3.12
N MET A 26 9.94 -5.70 3.54
CA MET A 26 10.04 -7.08 3.11
C MET A 26 8.65 -7.60 2.79
N GLY A 27 8.48 -8.26 1.64
CA GLY A 27 7.21 -8.86 1.24
C GLY A 27 7.40 -10.27 0.73
N ILE A 28 6.47 -11.15 1.11
CA ILE A 28 6.35 -12.51 0.59
C ILE A 28 4.95 -12.63 0.00
N PHE A 29 4.85 -13.13 -1.23
CA PHE A 29 3.55 -13.32 -1.87
C PHE A 29 3.45 -14.69 -2.51
N LEU A 30 2.22 -15.19 -2.54
CA LEU A 30 1.82 -16.39 -3.26
C LEU A 30 0.62 -16.05 -4.13
N SER A 31 0.64 -16.47 -5.39
CA SER A 31 -0.51 -16.31 -6.30
C SER A 31 -0.78 -17.60 -7.05
N GLY A 32 -2.06 -17.86 -7.29
CA GLY A 32 -2.54 -18.99 -8.07
C GLY A 32 -3.62 -18.55 -9.03
N ASN A 33 -3.57 -19.07 -10.26
CA ASN A 33 -4.59 -18.87 -11.28
C ASN A 33 -5.11 -20.23 -11.71
N TYR A 34 -6.41 -20.32 -11.90
CA TYR A 34 -7.08 -21.54 -12.34
C TYR A 34 -8.05 -21.21 -13.47
N SER A 35 -8.04 -22.03 -14.51
CA SER A 35 -8.99 -21.94 -15.62
C SER A 35 -9.58 -23.31 -15.85
N TRP A 36 -10.91 -23.38 -15.83
CA TRP A 36 -11.65 -24.59 -16.13
C TRP A 36 -12.41 -24.40 -17.43
N ASP A 37 -12.09 -25.28 -18.38
CA ASP A 37 -12.71 -25.32 -19.71
C ASP A 37 -12.70 -23.99 -20.47
N ASN A 38 -11.75 -23.12 -20.10
CA ASN A 38 -11.67 -21.76 -20.62
C ASN A 38 -12.94 -20.91 -20.41
N ILE A 39 -13.88 -21.41 -19.62
CA ILE A 39 -15.15 -20.77 -19.26
C ILE A 39 -15.04 -20.10 -17.92
N PHE A 40 -14.63 -20.85 -16.89
CA PHE A 40 -14.51 -20.34 -15.55
C PHE A 40 -13.05 -20.00 -15.22
N LEU A 41 -12.84 -18.81 -14.76
CA LEU A 41 -11.53 -18.28 -14.37
C LEU A 41 -11.54 -17.95 -12.89
N GLY A 42 -10.49 -18.32 -12.19
CA GLY A 42 -10.29 -17.98 -10.79
C GLY A 42 -8.85 -17.55 -10.55
N ASP A 43 -8.66 -16.55 -9.74
CA ASP A 43 -7.35 -16.12 -9.25
C ASP A 43 -7.41 -15.85 -7.74
N VAL A 44 -6.33 -16.20 -7.07
CA VAL A 44 -6.14 -15.93 -5.66
C VAL A 44 -4.73 -15.42 -5.44
N SER A 45 -4.58 -14.41 -4.62
CA SER A 45 -3.28 -13.99 -4.15
C SER A 45 -3.30 -13.69 -2.66
N ILE A 46 -2.20 -14.02 -2.00
CA ILE A 46 -1.95 -13.72 -0.59
C ILE A 46 -0.58 -13.08 -0.51
N ARG A 47 -0.47 -12.01 0.27
CA ARG A 47 0.77 -11.27 0.47
C ARG A 47 0.95 -10.94 1.95
N PHE A 48 2.16 -11.15 2.43
CA PHE A 48 2.60 -10.76 3.77
C PHE A 48 3.69 -9.71 3.62
N ASP A 49 3.43 -8.51 4.11
CA ASP A 49 4.37 -7.40 4.04
C ASP A 49 4.81 -6.99 5.44
N GLY A 50 6.11 -6.81 5.63
CA GLY A 50 6.72 -6.31 6.84
C GLY A 50 7.42 -4.98 6.60
N SER A 51 7.22 -4.00 7.50
CA SER A 51 7.88 -2.71 7.46
C SER A 51 8.57 -2.39 8.78
N SER A 52 9.77 -1.78 8.68
CA SER A 52 10.51 -1.28 9.84
C SER A 52 9.94 0.02 10.41
N GLU A 53 8.94 0.62 9.78
CA GLU A 53 8.28 1.85 10.20
C GLU A 53 7.29 1.62 11.35
N PHE A 54 6.82 0.38 11.51
CA PHE A 54 5.90 -0.02 12.59
C PHE A 54 6.59 -0.42 13.88
N GLY A 55 5.84 -0.37 14.98
CA GLY A 55 6.20 -0.99 16.23
C GLY A 55 6.37 -2.52 16.11
N SER A 56 6.89 -3.15 17.15
CA SER A 56 7.21 -4.59 17.14
C SER A 56 6.02 -5.49 16.89
N GLU A 57 4.84 -5.11 17.36
CA GLU A 57 3.63 -5.93 17.31
C GLU A 57 2.85 -5.81 15.99
N SER A 58 2.93 -4.66 15.32
CA SER A 58 2.17 -4.38 14.08
C SER A 58 3.03 -4.38 12.82
N ARG A 59 4.24 -4.93 12.92
CA ARG A 59 5.23 -4.89 11.82
C ARG A 59 4.80 -5.63 10.57
N TRP A 60 3.99 -6.68 10.70
CA TRP A 60 3.55 -7.52 9.60
C TRP A 60 2.08 -7.27 9.28
N GLY A 61 1.79 -7.02 8.00
CA GLY A 61 0.44 -6.96 7.45
C GLY A 61 0.17 -8.15 6.52
N SER A 62 -1.04 -8.69 6.58
CA SER A 62 -1.51 -9.72 5.66
C SER A 62 -2.57 -9.14 4.73
N PHE A 63 -2.39 -9.35 3.43
CA PHE A 63 -3.26 -8.86 2.38
C PHE A 63 -3.61 -9.99 1.44
N TRP A 64 -4.77 -9.93 0.84
CA TRP A 64 -5.24 -10.99 -0.05
C TRP A 64 -6.19 -10.44 -1.10
N SER A 65 -6.28 -11.13 -2.21
CA SER A 65 -7.28 -10.88 -3.24
C SER A 65 -7.81 -12.16 -3.83
N LEU A 66 -9.06 -12.13 -4.18
CA LEU A 66 -9.78 -13.18 -4.88
C LEU A 66 -10.40 -12.56 -6.12
N GLY A 67 -10.15 -13.17 -7.29
CA GLY A 67 -10.76 -12.81 -8.54
C GLY A 67 -11.51 -14.00 -9.13
N THR A 68 -12.58 -13.71 -9.81
CA THR A 68 -13.34 -14.68 -10.62
C THR A 68 -13.75 -14.07 -11.93
N GLY A 69 -13.82 -14.89 -12.95
CA GLY A 69 -14.28 -14.49 -14.27
C GLY A 69 -15.02 -15.62 -14.97
N VAL A 70 -15.97 -15.24 -15.79
CA VAL A 70 -16.72 -16.19 -16.65
C VAL A 70 -16.67 -15.69 -18.10
N ASN A 71 -16.10 -16.51 -18.96
CA ASN A 71 -16.10 -16.31 -20.39
C ASN A 71 -17.41 -16.82 -20.99
N VAL A 72 -18.43 -15.97 -20.95
CA VAL A 72 -19.80 -16.34 -21.36
C VAL A 72 -19.85 -16.72 -22.83
N HIS A 73 -18.99 -16.12 -23.66
CA HIS A 73 -18.93 -16.41 -25.11
C HIS A 73 -18.49 -17.85 -25.43
N ASN A 74 -17.90 -18.58 -24.48
CA ASN A 74 -17.47 -19.96 -24.66
C ASN A 74 -18.59 -21.00 -24.37
N PHE A 75 -19.74 -20.55 -23.86
CA PHE A 75 -20.87 -21.44 -23.68
C PHE A 75 -21.51 -21.79 -25.03
N GLU A 76 -22.00 -23.01 -25.16
CA GLU A 76 -22.65 -23.52 -26.42
C GLU A 76 -23.79 -22.64 -26.89
N PHE A 77 -24.62 -22.10 -25.96
CA PHE A 77 -25.74 -21.24 -26.34
C PHE A 77 -25.30 -19.91 -26.96
N MET A 78 -24.10 -19.42 -26.62
CA MET A 78 -23.55 -18.19 -27.19
C MET A 78 -22.96 -18.38 -28.58
N GLN A 79 -22.59 -19.61 -28.94
CA GLN A 79 -22.07 -19.94 -30.29
C GLN A 79 -23.10 -19.72 -31.39
N SER A 80 -24.39 -19.73 -31.06
CA SER A 80 -25.47 -19.36 -32.01
C SER A 80 -25.56 -17.86 -32.30
N LEU A 81 -24.76 -17.03 -31.63
CA LEU A 81 -24.71 -15.57 -31.79
C LEU A 81 -23.37 -15.12 -32.41
N PRO A 82 -23.15 -15.31 -33.72
CA PRO A 82 -21.85 -15.10 -34.37
C PRO A 82 -21.39 -13.63 -34.39
N TRP A 83 -22.25 -12.70 -34.00
CA TRP A 83 -21.94 -11.28 -33.93
C TRP A 83 -21.28 -10.89 -32.59
N ILE A 84 -21.35 -11.75 -31.55
CA ILE A 84 -20.65 -11.57 -30.29
C ILE A 84 -19.31 -12.33 -30.36
N ASN A 85 -18.20 -11.60 -30.29
CA ASN A 85 -16.87 -12.19 -30.36
C ASN A 85 -16.32 -12.50 -28.98
N GLN A 86 -16.63 -11.68 -27.97
CA GLN A 86 -16.20 -11.86 -26.60
C GLN A 86 -17.28 -11.34 -25.68
N PHE A 87 -17.61 -12.12 -24.66
CA PHE A 87 -18.37 -11.66 -23.52
C PHE A 87 -17.79 -12.29 -22.24
N LYS A 88 -17.16 -11.45 -21.42
CA LYS A 88 -16.53 -11.86 -20.16
C LYS A 88 -17.11 -11.05 -19.03
N ILE A 89 -17.54 -11.73 -17.97
CA ILE A 89 -17.94 -11.13 -16.70
C ILE A 89 -16.80 -11.37 -15.72
N ARG A 90 -16.45 -10.37 -14.92
CA ARG A 90 -15.38 -10.45 -13.93
C ARG A 90 -15.77 -9.81 -12.62
N GLY A 91 -15.32 -10.41 -11.53
CA GLY A 91 -15.46 -9.88 -10.19
C GLY A 91 -14.17 -10.07 -9.41
N THR A 92 -13.78 -9.06 -8.65
CA THR A 92 -12.65 -9.16 -7.73
C THR A 92 -12.98 -8.57 -6.39
N TYR A 93 -12.48 -9.20 -5.34
CA TYR A 93 -12.56 -8.70 -3.98
C TYR A 93 -11.23 -8.91 -3.27
N GLY A 94 -10.75 -7.90 -2.56
CA GLY A 94 -9.49 -8.03 -1.85
C GLY A 94 -9.20 -6.88 -0.91
N ALA A 95 -8.24 -7.13 -0.03
CA ALA A 95 -7.71 -6.17 0.93
C ALA A 95 -6.26 -5.86 0.59
N THR A 96 -5.94 -4.59 0.46
CA THR A 96 -4.57 -4.09 0.27
C THR A 96 -4.16 -3.21 1.44
N GLY A 97 -2.88 -3.21 1.78
CA GLY A 97 -2.34 -2.36 2.83
C GLY A 97 -1.49 -1.22 2.31
N LYS A 98 -1.47 -0.15 3.08
CA LYS A 98 -0.62 1.00 2.82
C LYS A 98 0.01 1.49 4.11
N VAL A 99 1.26 1.93 4.03
CA VAL A 99 1.94 2.71 5.06
C VAL A 99 1.76 4.18 4.70
N ASN A 100 1.21 4.99 5.60
CA ASN A 100 0.89 6.38 5.32
C ASN A 100 1.37 7.32 6.45
N TYR A 101 2.50 7.01 7.08
CA TYR A 101 3.08 7.85 8.12
C TYR A 101 4.58 8.04 7.92
N PRO A 102 5.14 9.09 8.53
CA PRO A 102 6.57 9.36 8.44
C PRO A 102 7.39 8.24 9.11
N PRO A 103 8.63 8.00 8.67
CA PRO A 103 9.55 7.10 9.33
C PRO A 103 9.68 7.43 10.82
N TYR A 104 9.79 6.39 11.65
CA TYR A 104 9.93 6.48 13.11
C TYR A 104 8.70 7.01 13.88
N ALA A 105 7.53 7.16 13.23
CA ALA A 105 6.31 7.61 13.92
C ALA A 105 5.86 6.70 15.10
N ALA A 106 6.31 5.44 15.11
CA ALA A 106 6.08 4.50 16.20
C ALA A 106 7.04 4.64 17.39
N ARG A 107 8.00 5.58 17.35
CA ARG A 107 9.04 5.73 18.36
C ARG A 107 9.13 7.16 18.88
N ASP A 108 9.47 7.29 20.16
CA ASP A 108 9.80 8.60 20.73
C ASP A 108 11.02 9.20 20.03
N MET A 109 10.89 10.43 19.61
CA MET A 109 11.97 11.19 18.99
C MET A 109 12.46 12.28 19.92
N TYR A 110 13.78 12.37 20.06
CA TYR A 110 14.44 13.37 20.88
C TYR A 110 15.30 14.27 20.02
N ASN A 111 15.23 15.57 20.27
CA ASN A 111 16.14 16.55 19.71
C ASN A 111 17.28 16.78 20.70
N ILE A 112 18.52 16.51 20.27
CA ILE A 112 19.71 16.69 21.08
C ILE A 112 20.16 18.14 20.96
N LEU A 113 20.21 18.84 22.10
CA LEU A 113 20.62 20.25 22.21
C LEU A 113 22.13 20.34 22.38
N PHE A 114 22.85 20.39 21.27
CA PHE A 114 24.33 20.43 21.32
C PHE A 114 24.92 21.70 21.97
N ASP A 115 24.11 22.75 22.10
CA ASP A 115 24.55 24.03 22.67
C ASP A 115 24.20 24.19 24.16
N ASP A 116 23.31 23.32 24.65
CA ASP A 116 22.87 23.38 26.08
C ASP A 116 23.52 22.25 26.86
N TRP A 117 24.48 22.65 27.66
CA TRP A 117 25.24 21.75 28.55
C TRP A 117 24.75 21.85 29.98
N TYR A 118 24.39 20.72 30.57
CA TYR A 118 24.13 20.57 31.96
C TYR A 118 25.35 19.96 32.65
N SER A 119 25.44 20.06 33.97
CA SER A 119 26.52 19.44 34.74
C SER A 119 26.60 17.91 34.56
N THR A 120 25.51 17.30 34.11
CA THR A 120 25.37 15.86 33.88
C THR A 120 25.50 15.44 32.41
N GLY A 121 25.65 16.39 31.47
CA GLY A 121 25.81 16.11 30.04
C GLY A 121 25.01 17.02 29.10
N ILE A 122 24.83 16.59 27.87
CA ILE A 122 24.12 17.35 26.82
C ILE A 122 22.61 17.25 27.04
N GLY A 123 21.90 18.37 26.87
CA GLY A 123 20.45 18.42 26.96
C GLY A 123 19.75 17.70 25.79
N ALA A 124 18.60 17.10 26.08
CA ALA A 124 17.71 16.55 25.08
C ALA A 124 16.25 16.96 25.34
N THR A 125 15.52 17.36 24.32
CA THR A 125 14.09 17.63 24.40
C THR A 125 13.31 16.61 23.62
N LEU A 126 12.14 16.23 24.14
CA LEU A 126 11.22 15.34 23.42
C LEU A 126 10.65 16.11 22.21
N GLN A 127 10.92 15.61 21.02
CA GLN A 127 10.41 16.19 19.76
C GLN A 127 9.04 15.64 19.39
N GLY A 128 8.79 14.38 19.69
CA GLY A 128 7.51 13.73 19.43
C GLY A 128 7.38 12.43 20.20
N VAL A 129 6.17 12.16 20.65
CA VAL A 129 5.80 10.90 21.30
C VAL A 129 5.46 9.88 20.22
N GLY A 130 6.12 8.74 20.26
CA GLY A 130 5.83 7.64 19.35
C GLY A 130 4.48 7.01 19.64
N ASN A 131 3.81 6.55 18.59
CA ASN A 131 2.61 5.75 18.72
C ASN A 131 2.91 4.29 18.38
N GLU A 132 3.11 3.46 19.39
CA GLU A 132 3.40 2.03 19.21
C GLU A 132 2.21 1.24 18.64
N ASN A 133 0.99 1.79 18.72
CA ASN A 133 -0.24 1.18 18.23
C ASN A 133 -0.50 1.47 16.74
N LEU A 134 0.48 1.99 16.01
CA LEU A 134 0.37 2.19 14.58
C LEU A 134 0.15 0.87 13.85
N VAL A 135 -0.92 0.78 13.08
CA VAL A 135 -1.31 -0.38 12.29
C VAL A 135 -1.33 -0.05 10.81
N TRP A 136 -1.32 -1.07 9.96
CA TRP A 136 -1.47 -0.92 8.52
C TRP A 136 -2.84 -0.35 8.17
N GLU A 137 -2.85 0.74 7.40
CA GLU A 137 -4.07 1.22 6.75
C GLU A 137 -4.54 0.17 5.74
N LYS A 138 -5.76 -0.33 5.88
CA LYS A 138 -6.33 -1.39 5.04
C LYS A 138 -7.38 -0.82 4.12
N THR A 139 -7.28 -1.14 2.83
CA THR A 139 -8.27 -0.77 1.83
C THR A 139 -8.90 -2.03 1.26
N ASN A 140 -10.18 -2.23 1.54
CA ASN A 140 -11.00 -3.27 0.93
C ASN A 140 -11.57 -2.74 -0.39
N THR A 141 -11.37 -3.49 -1.45
CA THR A 141 -11.84 -3.09 -2.79
C THR A 141 -12.65 -4.21 -3.40
N THR A 142 -13.86 -3.89 -3.83
CA THR A 142 -14.73 -4.75 -4.64
C THR A 142 -14.81 -4.18 -6.04
N ASN A 143 -14.53 -5.00 -7.07
CA ASN A 143 -14.73 -4.62 -8.46
C ASN A 143 -15.64 -5.64 -9.13
N LEU A 144 -16.59 -5.15 -9.91
CA LEU A 144 -17.43 -5.94 -10.81
C LEU A 144 -17.36 -5.31 -12.18
N GLY A 145 -17.31 -6.14 -13.21
CA GLY A 145 -17.24 -5.61 -14.56
C GLY A 145 -17.60 -6.66 -15.62
N PHE A 146 -17.81 -6.17 -16.82
CA PHE A 146 -17.93 -7.02 -17.99
C PHE A 146 -17.22 -6.39 -19.19
N ASP A 147 -16.75 -7.25 -20.07
CA ASP A 147 -16.10 -6.90 -21.32
C ASP A 147 -16.88 -7.56 -22.45
N LEU A 148 -17.34 -6.77 -23.41
CA LEU A 148 -18.14 -7.19 -24.55
C LEU A 148 -17.49 -6.71 -25.86
N SER A 149 -17.23 -7.64 -26.78
CA SER A 149 -16.75 -7.33 -28.12
C SER A 149 -17.70 -7.91 -29.16
N PHE A 150 -18.07 -7.13 -30.13
CA PHE A 150 -19.03 -7.54 -31.15
C PHE A 150 -18.71 -7.01 -32.56
N PHE A 151 -19.36 -7.60 -33.60
CA PHE A 151 -19.14 -7.33 -35.01
C PHE A 151 -17.67 -7.48 -35.45
N LYS A 152 -17.10 -8.69 -35.26
CA LYS A 152 -15.68 -9.00 -35.54
C LYS A 152 -14.74 -8.07 -34.79
N SER A 153 -15.04 -7.81 -33.50
CA SER A 153 -14.29 -6.93 -32.61
C SER A 153 -14.17 -5.48 -33.10
N LYS A 154 -15.07 -5.02 -33.98
CA LYS A 154 -15.13 -3.61 -34.36
C LYS A 154 -15.52 -2.70 -33.22
N TYR A 155 -16.36 -3.19 -32.33
CA TYR A 155 -16.83 -2.46 -31.14
C TYR A 155 -16.47 -3.22 -29.91
N ASN A 156 -15.89 -2.49 -28.94
CA ASN A 156 -15.52 -3.00 -27.63
C ASN A 156 -16.15 -2.13 -26.57
N LEU A 157 -16.90 -2.75 -25.67
CA LEU A 157 -17.53 -2.11 -24.53
C LEU A 157 -16.97 -2.75 -23.26
N THR A 158 -16.40 -1.94 -22.38
CA THR A 158 -15.96 -2.35 -21.05
C THR A 158 -16.72 -1.55 -20.02
N PHE A 159 -17.36 -2.25 -19.10
CA PHE A 159 -17.99 -1.65 -17.93
C PHE A 159 -17.27 -2.11 -16.67
N SER A 160 -17.04 -1.19 -15.75
CA SER A 160 -16.45 -1.50 -14.43
C SER A 160 -17.13 -0.67 -13.36
N TRP A 161 -17.60 -1.35 -12.33
CA TRP A 161 -18.06 -0.74 -11.10
C TRP A 161 -17.12 -1.14 -9.98
N TYR A 162 -16.76 -0.21 -9.13
CA TYR A 162 -15.92 -0.49 -7.98
C TYR A 162 -16.44 0.21 -6.72
N ASN A 163 -16.24 -0.45 -5.59
CA ASN A 163 -16.41 0.12 -4.26
C ASN A 163 -15.11 -0.06 -3.49
N ARG A 164 -14.63 1.02 -2.88
CA ARG A 164 -13.41 1.04 -2.09
C ARG A 164 -13.71 1.59 -0.70
N GLN A 165 -13.30 0.84 0.32
CA GLN A 165 -13.48 1.22 1.71
C GLN A 165 -12.15 1.10 2.44
N THR A 166 -11.67 2.23 2.96
CA THR A 166 -10.44 2.29 3.75
C THR A 166 -10.78 2.30 5.23
N VAL A 167 -10.12 1.44 6.00
CA VAL A 167 -10.23 1.34 7.45
C VAL A 167 -8.85 1.53 8.09
N ASP A 168 -8.84 1.81 9.39
CA ASP A 168 -7.62 2.07 10.18
C ASP A 168 -6.80 3.26 9.62
N MET A 169 -7.50 4.25 9.09
CA MET A 169 -6.88 5.46 8.53
C MET A 169 -6.38 6.36 9.65
N ILE A 170 -5.12 6.77 9.53
CA ILE A 170 -4.47 7.67 10.49
C ILE A 170 -4.45 9.07 9.90
N THR A 171 -4.86 10.04 10.70
CA THR A 171 -4.84 11.46 10.36
C THR A 171 -4.27 12.29 11.51
N ASP A 172 -3.57 13.34 11.15
CA ASP A 172 -3.06 14.29 12.12
C ASP A 172 -4.21 15.14 12.67
N VAL A 173 -4.32 15.21 14.00
CA VAL A 173 -5.26 16.07 14.68
C VAL A 173 -4.47 17.21 15.33
N THR A 174 -4.70 18.43 14.87
CA THR A 174 -4.14 19.62 15.50
C THR A 174 -4.86 19.86 16.83
N ILE A 175 -4.12 19.69 17.93
CA ILE A 175 -4.62 20.05 19.26
C ILE A 175 -4.40 21.55 19.46
N PRO A 176 -5.46 22.37 19.72
CA PRO A 176 -5.25 23.77 20.02
C PRO A 176 -4.34 23.91 21.25
N SER A 177 -3.31 24.72 21.13
CA SER A 177 -2.50 25.11 22.28
C SER A 177 -3.37 25.98 23.20
N SER A 178 -3.60 25.51 24.42
CA SER A 178 -4.21 26.31 25.51
C SER A 178 -3.26 27.39 26.01
#